data_01f081cbbeadc0f2aa1c632c426e205c
#
_entry.id   01f081cbbeadc0f2aa1c632c426e205c
#
_cell.length_a   1.000
_cell.length_b   1.000
_cell.length_c   1.000
_cell.angle_alpha   90.00
_cell.angle_beta   90.00
_cell.angle_gamma   90.00
#
_symmetry.space_group_name_H-M   'P 1'
#
loop_
_entity.id
_entity.type
_entity.pdbx_description
1 polymer ?
#
loop_
_entity_poly.entity_id
_entity_poly.type
_entity_poly.pdbx_seq_one_letter_code
_entity_poly.pdbx_strand_id
1 'polypeptide(L)'
;FLLSDTQTLLHSLIQGSDSPFIFEKIGTQLNHVMIDEFQDTSTIQWKNFKVLLEETMSREDAGNLIVGDVKQSIYRWRSGDWRLLNNIEDQFDNPKKQLDVETLATNYRSDRNVINFNNAFFVEAAHQEYNELAETIPETAQQLLTAYADVEQEVPEKKKVQGYVEVRLLKTQEEDDENDAENKEDRMMQLCLQTVDELTARGVPTHRIAILVRNNRTIQDIAAYFMEHSDYEMVSDEAFRLDASQAVQILITALK
;
A
#
# COMPACT_ATOMS: atom_id res chain seq x y z
N PHE A 1 -5.12 27.72 -7.33
CA PHE A 1 -5.25 26.79 -6.19
C PHE A 1 -5.06 25.36 -6.71
N LEU A 2 -4.06 24.67 -6.21
CA LEU A 2 -3.85 23.26 -6.44
C LEU A 2 -4.70 22.46 -5.44
N LEU A 3 -5.09 21.24 -5.79
CA LEU A 3 -5.81 20.33 -4.86
C LEU A 3 -5.01 20.08 -3.56
N SER A 4 -3.67 20.11 -3.63
CA SER A 4 -2.78 20.06 -2.48
C SER A 4 -2.97 21.21 -1.49
N ASP A 5 -3.33 22.41 -1.98
CA ASP A 5 -3.48 23.61 -1.14
C ASP A 5 -4.77 23.57 -0.30
N THR A 6 -5.74 22.76 -0.74
CA THR A 6 -7.05 22.64 -0.08
C THR A 6 -6.92 22.19 1.38
N GLN A 7 -6.00 21.29 1.67
CA GLN A 7 -5.78 20.77 3.03
C GLN A 7 -5.24 21.85 3.96
N THR A 8 -4.29 22.63 3.48
CA THR A 8 -3.69 23.73 4.25
C THR A 8 -4.69 24.88 4.46
N LEU A 9 -5.48 25.19 3.43
CA LEU A 9 -6.53 26.20 3.52
C LEU A 9 -7.61 25.77 4.54
N LEU A 10 -8.06 24.52 4.45
CA LEU A 10 -9.03 23.96 5.40
C LEU A 10 -8.50 24.02 6.84
N HIS A 11 -7.22 23.63 7.03
CA HIS A 11 -6.58 23.71 8.33
C HIS A 11 -6.54 25.14 8.89
N SER A 12 -6.23 26.14 8.07
CA SER A 12 -6.22 27.54 8.48
C SER A 12 -7.62 28.06 8.86
N LEU A 13 -8.67 27.55 8.23
CA LEU A 13 -10.06 27.91 8.53
C LEU A 13 -10.56 27.26 9.84
N ILE A 14 -10.06 26.07 10.16
CA ILE A 14 -10.46 25.34 11.38
C ILE A 14 -9.76 25.89 12.62
N GLN A 15 -8.50 26.28 12.54
CA GLN A 15 -7.70 26.75 13.68
C GLN A 15 -8.18 28.07 14.32
N GLY A 16 -9.08 28.80 13.71
CA GLY A 16 -9.49 30.17 14.13
C GLY A 16 -10.83 30.25 14.85
N SER A 17 -11.57 29.16 15.10
CA SER A 17 -12.89 29.22 15.71
C SER A 17 -13.08 28.17 16.83
N ASP A 18 -13.69 28.59 17.95
CA ASP A 18 -14.03 27.75 19.10
C ASP A 18 -15.10 26.68 18.75
N SER A 19 -15.82 26.86 17.67
CA SER A 19 -16.70 25.86 17.07
C SER A 19 -16.40 25.84 15.57
N PRO A 20 -15.98 24.70 15.00
CA PRO A 20 -15.61 24.68 13.60
C PRO A 20 -16.83 25.09 12.75
N PHE A 21 -16.76 26.28 12.17
CA PHE A 21 -17.70 26.86 11.21
C PHE A 21 -18.16 25.84 10.12
N ILE A 22 -17.36 24.84 9.85
CA ILE A 22 -17.66 23.71 8.98
C ILE A 22 -18.89 22.93 9.47
N PHE A 23 -19.07 22.72 10.77
CA PHE A 23 -20.21 21.97 11.30
C PHE A 23 -21.52 22.75 11.16
N GLU A 24 -21.48 24.07 11.35
CA GLU A 24 -22.63 24.93 11.11
C GLU A 24 -23.00 24.99 9.63
N LYS A 25 -22.02 24.98 8.73
CA LYS A 25 -22.26 25.04 7.28
C LYS A 25 -22.70 23.72 6.66
N ILE A 26 -22.22 22.60 7.12
CA ILE A 26 -22.66 21.29 6.64
C ILE A 26 -24.11 21.03 7.04
N GLY A 27 -24.59 21.66 8.12
CA GLY A 27 -25.99 21.57 8.58
C GLY A 27 -26.44 20.14 8.93
N THR A 28 -25.52 19.20 8.91
CA THR A 28 -25.75 17.79 9.15
C THR A 28 -24.97 17.38 10.39
N GLN A 29 -25.65 16.82 11.35
CA GLN A 29 -24.99 16.23 12.51
C GLN A 29 -24.37 14.90 12.09
N LEU A 30 -23.04 14.84 12.13
CA LEU A 30 -22.32 13.58 11.97
C LEU A 30 -22.32 12.85 13.31
N ASN A 31 -22.84 11.63 13.34
CA ASN A 31 -22.86 10.79 14.54
C ASN A 31 -21.75 9.75 14.52
N HIS A 32 -21.31 9.34 13.31
CA HIS A 32 -20.30 8.32 13.13
C HIS A 32 -19.30 8.76 12.07
N VAL A 33 -18.01 8.63 12.37
CA VAL A 33 -16.92 8.84 11.43
C VAL A 33 -16.14 7.54 11.30
N MET A 34 -16.03 7.03 10.08
CA MET A 34 -15.25 5.85 9.78
C MET A 34 -14.12 6.22 8.81
N ILE A 35 -12.89 5.90 9.18
CA ILE A 35 -11.70 6.15 8.38
C ILE A 35 -11.03 4.81 8.11
N ASP A 36 -10.92 4.46 6.84
CA ASP A 36 -10.18 3.29 6.37
C ASP A 36 -8.82 3.70 5.81
N GLU A 37 -7.88 2.74 5.72
CA GLU A 37 -6.51 2.96 5.23
C GLU A 37 -5.80 4.12 5.96
N PHE A 38 -5.99 4.21 7.27
CA PHE A 38 -5.52 5.36 8.07
C PHE A 38 -4.01 5.56 8.04
N GLN A 39 -3.20 4.52 7.78
CA GLN A 39 -1.75 4.59 7.64
C GLN A 39 -1.29 5.51 6.51
N ASP A 40 -2.17 5.81 5.55
CA ASP A 40 -1.88 6.69 4.42
C ASP A 40 -2.29 8.15 4.67
N THR A 41 -2.85 8.42 5.84
CA THR A 41 -3.28 9.76 6.25
C THR A 41 -2.08 10.65 6.56
N SER A 42 -2.08 11.88 6.04
CA SER A 42 -1.05 12.88 6.38
C SER A 42 -1.36 13.56 7.72
N THR A 43 -0.32 14.12 8.36
CA THR A 43 -0.48 14.86 9.61
C THR A 43 -1.47 16.04 9.49
N ILE A 44 -1.53 16.72 8.33
CA ILE A 44 -2.47 17.83 8.08
C ILE A 44 -3.90 17.30 7.95
N GLN A 45 -4.10 16.21 7.20
CA GLN A 45 -5.40 15.56 7.09
C GLN A 45 -5.90 15.10 8.46
N TRP A 46 -5.03 14.45 9.23
CA TRP A 46 -5.38 14.01 10.58
C TRP A 46 -5.83 15.18 11.47
N LYS A 47 -5.08 16.28 11.51
CA LYS A 47 -5.46 17.46 12.28
C LYS A 47 -6.84 18.01 11.90
N ASN A 48 -7.19 17.94 10.62
CA ASN A 48 -8.50 18.36 10.13
C ASN A 48 -9.62 17.40 10.53
N PHE A 49 -9.38 16.08 10.42
CA PHE A 49 -10.38 15.06 10.79
C PHE A 49 -10.52 14.87 12.31
N LYS A 50 -9.44 15.06 13.07
CA LYS A 50 -9.44 14.89 14.53
C LYS A 50 -10.50 15.76 15.18
N VAL A 51 -10.69 16.99 14.73
CA VAL A 51 -11.72 17.90 15.25
C VAL A 51 -13.13 17.33 15.05
N LEU A 52 -13.39 16.67 13.91
CA LEU A 52 -14.67 15.99 13.66
C LEU A 52 -14.88 14.81 14.59
N LEU A 53 -13.82 14.02 14.80
CA LEU A 53 -13.86 12.87 15.71
C LEU A 53 -14.12 13.30 17.14
N GLU A 54 -13.44 14.32 17.63
CA GLU A 54 -13.61 14.85 18.99
C GLU A 54 -15.02 15.39 19.21
N GLU A 55 -15.60 16.06 18.22
CA GLU A 55 -16.99 16.54 18.27
C GLU A 55 -17.98 15.36 18.36
N THR A 56 -17.81 14.33 17.51
CA THR A 56 -18.66 13.14 17.57
C THR A 56 -18.50 12.37 18.89
N MET A 57 -17.26 12.26 19.40
CA MET A 57 -16.96 11.57 20.67
C MET A 57 -17.59 12.25 21.90
N SER A 58 -18.00 13.52 21.79
CA SER A 58 -18.69 14.24 22.86
C SER A 58 -20.16 13.83 23.02
N ARG A 59 -20.71 13.02 22.12
CA ARG A 59 -22.12 12.62 22.08
C ARG A 59 -22.31 11.18 22.56
N GLU A 60 -23.39 10.90 23.27
CA GLU A 60 -23.68 9.59 23.85
C GLU A 60 -23.97 8.50 22.79
N ASP A 61 -24.58 8.89 21.65
CA ASP A 61 -25.00 7.96 20.59
C ASP A 61 -24.02 7.93 19.40
N ALA A 62 -22.80 8.42 19.56
CA ALA A 62 -21.81 8.47 18.51
C ALA A 62 -20.79 7.35 18.66
N GLY A 63 -20.27 6.88 17.54
CA GLY A 63 -19.19 5.89 17.50
C GLY A 63 -18.32 6.11 16.28
N ASN A 64 -17.01 6.14 16.48
CA ASN A 64 -16.05 6.31 15.41
C ASN A 64 -15.25 5.03 15.22
N LEU A 65 -14.75 4.82 14.00
CA LEU A 65 -13.91 3.69 13.66
C LEU A 65 -12.73 4.17 12.81
N ILE A 66 -11.53 3.82 13.24
CA ILE A 66 -10.31 4.00 12.46
C ILE A 66 -9.75 2.61 12.18
N VAL A 67 -9.52 2.32 10.91
CA VAL A 67 -8.94 1.04 10.47
C VAL A 67 -7.71 1.30 9.62
N GLY A 68 -6.67 0.50 9.80
CA GLY A 68 -5.46 0.58 9.00
C GLY A 68 -4.44 -0.48 9.39
N ASP A 69 -3.37 -0.54 8.61
CA ASP A 69 -2.23 -1.42 8.86
C ASP A 69 -0.93 -0.67 8.56
N VAL A 70 -0.13 -0.41 9.57
CA VAL A 70 1.14 0.34 9.45
C VAL A 70 2.09 -0.29 8.42
N LYS A 71 2.03 -1.62 8.25
CA LYS A 71 2.86 -2.39 7.31
C LYS A 71 2.47 -2.17 5.84
N GLN A 72 1.25 -1.65 5.60
CA GLN A 72 0.72 -1.33 4.26
C GLN A 72 0.93 0.13 3.86
N SER A 73 1.63 0.93 4.66
CA SER A 73 1.90 2.34 4.34
C SER A 73 2.90 2.46 3.20
N ILE A 74 2.43 2.85 2.02
CA ILE A 74 3.23 3.02 0.80
C ILE A 74 3.17 4.45 0.23
N TYR A 75 2.42 5.36 0.86
CA TYR A 75 2.18 6.72 0.37
C TYR A 75 2.96 7.81 1.12
N ARG A 76 4.15 7.51 1.65
CA ARG A 76 5.03 8.48 2.30
C ARG A 76 5.37 9.68 1.37
N TRP A 77 5.49 9.43 0.09
CA TRP A 77 5.75 10.47 -0.92
C TRP A 77 4.56 11.43 -1.12
N ARG A 78 3.35 11.07 -0.66
CA ARG A 78 2.16 11.93 -0.56
C ARG A 78 1.95 12.49 0.85
N SER A 79 2.98 12.48 1.68
CA SER A 79 2.94 12.92 3.08
C SER A 79 2.11 12.01 4.01
N GLY A 80 1.81 10.77 3.63
CA GLY A 80 1.26 9.77 4.53
C GLY A 80 2.21 9.53 5.71
N ASP A 81 1.67 9.47 6.91
CA ASP A 81 2.45 9.28 8.14
C ASP A 81 1.91 8.11 8.96
N TRP A 82 2.45 6.92 8.72
CA TRP A 82 2.06 5.69 9.41
C TRP A 82 2.21 5.74 10.93
N ARG A 83 3.06 6.66 11.43
CA ARG A 83 3.27 6.85 12.88
C ARG A 83 2.02 7.35 13.58
N LEU A 84 1.11 8.01 12.86
CA LEU A 84 -0.19 8.42 13.41
C LEU A 84 -1.02 7.21 13.85
N LEU A 85 -1.02 6.14 13.05
CA LEU A 85 -1.70 4.89 13.41
C LEU A 85 -0.91 4.12 14.47
N ASN A 86 0.40 3.98 14.30
CA ASN A 86 1.26 3.25 15.23
C ASN A 86 1.19 3.82 16.65
N ASN A 87 1.05 5.14 16.77
CA ASN A 87 0.97 5.86 18.04
C ASN A 87 -0.41 6.53 18.18
N ILE A 88 -1.48 5.81 17.85
CA ILE A 88 -2.83 6.38 17.86
C ILE A 88 -3.26 6.85 19.25
N GLU A 89 -2.80 6.18 20.29
CA GLU A 89 -3.08 6.58 21.67
C GLU A 89 -2.52 7.96 22.01
N ASP A 90 -1.35 8.33 21.46
CA ASP A 90 -0.72 9.63 21.68
C ASP A 90 -1.48 10.79 21.00
N GLN A 91 -2.42 10.46 20.13
CA GLN A 91 -3.23 11.45 19.44
C GLN A 91 -4.40 11.97 20.29
N PHE A 92 -4.69 11.35 21.43
CA PHE A 92 -5.85 11.69 22.29
C PHE A 92 -5.41 12.01 23.72
N ASP A 93 -6.11 12.96 24.35
CA ASP A 93 -5.76 13.42 25.70
C ASP A 93 -6.01 12.36 26.78
N ASN A 94 -7.04 11.54 26.61
CA ASN A 94 -7.43 10.47 27.53
C ASN A 94 -7.67 9.14 26.80
N PRO A 95 -6.61 8.54 26.19
CA PRO A 95 -6.76 7.38 25.31
C PRO A 95 -7.51 6.22 25.97
N LYS A 96 -7.25 5.92 27.24
CA LYS A 96 -7.90 4.82 27.99
C LYS A 96 -9.43 4.97 28.14
N LYS A 97 -9.96 6.17 27.96
CA LYS A 97 -11.41 6.44 28.03
C LYS A 97 -12.01 6.66 26.65
N GLN A 98 -11.18 7.06 25.69
CA GLN A 98 -11.60 7.51 24.37
C GLN A 98 -11.41 6.46 23.30
N LEU A 99 -10.49 5.51 23.51
CA LEU A 99 -10.12 4.51 22.52
C LEU A 99 -10.31 3.10 23.05
N ASP A 100 -10.77 2.23 22.17
CA ASP A 100 -10.69 0.79 22.27
C ASP A 100 -9.87 0.31 21.07
N VAL A 101 -8.66 -0.18 21.32
CA VAL A 101 -7.71 -0.57 20.27
C VAL A 101 -7.67 -2.09 20.17
N GLU A 102 -8.15 -2.60 19.03
CA GLU A 102 -8.18 -4.04 18.76
C GLU A 102 -7.33 -4.39 17.55
N THR A 103 -6.64 -5.52 17.62
CA THR A 103 -5.88 -6.08 16.50
C THR A 103 -6.69 -7.18 15.81
N LEU A 104 -6.90 -7.04 14.50
CA LEU A 104 -7.54 -8.06 13.67
C LEU A 104 -6.51 -9.10 13.24
N ALA A 105 -6.19 -10.04 14.12
CA ALA A 105 -5.11 -11.02 13.91
C ALA A 105 -5.44 -12.09 12.86
N THR A 106 -6.71 -12.41 12.64
CA THR A 106 -7.12 -13.57 11.81
C THR A 106 -7.30 -13.20 10.33
N ASN A 107 -6.57 -13.88 9.44
CA ASN A 107 -6.69 -13.69 7.99
C ASN A 107 -7.76 -14.60 7.38
N TYR A 108 -8.90 -14.01 7.03
CA TYR A 108 -9.99 -14.70 6.33
C TYR A 108 -9.85 -14.67 4.79
N ARG A 109 -9.02 -13.80 4.24
CA ARG A 109 -8.87 -13.59 2.79
C ARG A 109 -8.07 -14.70 2.11
N SER A 110 -6.88 -14.98 2.60
CA SER A 110 -5.91 -15.86 1.94
C SER A 110 -6.03 -17.32 2.38
N ASP A 111 -5.59 -18.26 1.56
CA ASP A 111 -5.50 -19.66 1.94
C ASP A 111 -4.36 -19.93 2.91
N ARG A 112 -4.45 -21.05 3.66
CA ARG A 112 -3.52 -21.41 4.74
C ARG A 112 -2.05 -21.38 4.32
N ASN A 113 -1.73 -21.97 3.17
CA ASN A 113 -0.32 -22.03 2.73
C ASN A 113 0.25 -20.64 2.41
N VAL A 114 -0.59 -19.72 1.90
CA VAL A 114 -0.18 -18.33 1.64
C VAL A 114 0.06 -17.58 2.94
N ILE A 115 -0.84 -17.75 3.93
CA ILE A 115 -0.67 -17.13 5.25
C ILE A 115 0.60 -17.63 5.92
N ASN A 116 0.82 -18.93 5.95
CA ASN A 116 2.00 -19.52 6.57
C ASN A 116 3.30 -19.06 5.89
N PHE A 117 3.29 -18.97 4.56
CA PHE A 117 4.44 -18.43 3.83
C PHE A 117 4.70 -16.97 4.20
N ASN A 118 3.65 -16.13 4.19
CA ASN A 118 3.79 -14.72 4.52
C ASN A 118 4.30 -14.53 5.96
N ASN A 119 3.76 -15.27 6.92
CA ASN A 119 4.22 -15.20 8.29
C ASN A 119 5.71 -15.51 8.39
N ALA A 120 6.15 -16.64 7.83
CA ALA A 120 7.56 -17.02 7.86
C ALA A 120 8.46 -16.02 7.13
N PHE A 121 8.03 -15.56 5.95
CA PHE A 121 8.80 -14.63 5.12
C PHE A 121 8.95 -13.26 5.77
N PHE A 122 7.87 -12.64 6.23
CA PHE A 122 7.92 -11.28 6.74
C PHE A 122 8.55 -11.17 8.13
N VAL A 123 8.44 -12.20 8.97
CA VAL A 123 9.18 -12.26 10.24
C VAL A 123 10.69 -12.27 9.96
N GLU A 124 11.15 -13.15 9.07
CA GLU A 124 12.57 -13.26 8.74
C GLU A 124 13.08 -12.02 8.02
N ALA A 125 12.33 -11.48 7.05
CA ALA A 125 12.69 -10.27 6.33
C ALA A 125 12.81 -9.05 7.25
N ALA A 126 11.91 -8.90 8.23
CA ALA A 126 11.99 -7.82 9.21
C ALA A 126 13.23 -7.94 10.11
N HIS A 127 13.60 -9.14 10.51
CA HIS A 127 14.81 -9.38 11.30
C HIS A 127 16.09 -9.13 10.49
N GLN A 128 16.12 -9.57 9.23
CA GLN A 128 17.28 -9.33 8.37
C GLN A 128 17.49 -7.83 8.12
N GLU A 129 16.43 -7.12 7.75
CA GLU A 129 16.47 -5.68 7.52
C GLU A 129 16.86 -4.91 8.79
N TYR A 130 16.36 -5.35 9.96
CA TYR A 130 16.78 -4.79 11.24
C TYR A 130 18.29 -4.93 11.44
N ASN A 131 18.86 -6.10 11.18
CA ASN A 131 20.29 -6.34 11.37
C ASN A 131 21.15 -5.45 10.46
N GLU A 132 20.71 -5.24 9.22
CA GLU A 132 21.39 -4.37 8.25
C GLU A 132 21.30 -2.88 8.65
N LEU A 133 20.16 -2.43 9.15
CA LEU A 133 19.93 -1.04 9.53
C LEU A 133 20.49 -0.70 10.94
N ALA A 134 20.58 -1.67 11.84
CA ALA A 134 20.95 -1.43 13.24
C ALA A 134 22.35 -0.82 13.38
N GLU A 135 23.28 -1.13 12.48
CA GLU A 135 24.63 -0.57 12.49
C GLU A 135 24.68 0.88 11.98
N THR A 136 23.77 1.26 11.09
CA THR A 136 23.79 2.57 10.41
C THR A 136 22.75 3.55 10.94
N ILE A 137 21.52 3.08 11.19
CA ILE A 137 20.37 3.88 11.60
C ILE A 137 19.55 3.15 12.68
N PRO A 138 20.09 3.02 13.93
CA PRO A 138 19.49 2.18 14.97
C PRO A 138 18.06 2.58 15.35
N GLU A 139 17.72 3.87 15.32
CA GLU A 139 16.34 4.34 15.61
C GLU A 139 15.35 3.85 14.57
N THR A 140 15.71 3.89 13.29
CA THR A 140 14.87 3.39 12.19
C THR A 140 14.75 1.87 12.26
N ALA A 141 15.82 1.16 12.58
CA ALA A 141 15.80 -0.28 12.78
C ALA A 141 14.80 -0.67 13.89
N GLN A 142 14.81 0.04 15.01
CA GLN A 142 13.88 -0.23 16.11
C GLN A 142 12.43 0.07 15.73
N GLN A 143 12.18 1.13 14.96
CA GLN A 143 10.84 1.44 14.45
C GLN A 143 10.33 0.34 13.52
N LEU A 144 11.19 -0.23 12.69
CA LEU A 144 10.86 -1.36 11.81
C LEU A 144 10.38 -2.57 12.62
N LEU A 145 11.13 -3.00 13.63
CA LEU A 145 10.73 -4.11 14.49
C LEU A 145 9.39 -3.85 15.18
N THR A 146 9.19 -2.61 15.65
CA THR A 146 7.92 -2.23 16.30
C THR A 146 6.75 -2.33 15.30
N ALA A 147 6.94 -1.84 14.08
CA ALA A 147 5.90 -1.89 13.04
C ALA A 147 5.56 -3.32 12.58
N TYR A 148 6.51 -4.26 12.71
CA TYR A 148 6.35 -5.66 12.32
C TYR A 148 6.14 -6.62 13.51
N ALA A 149 6.00 -6.11 14.72
CA ALA A 149 5.83 -6.94 15.92
C ALA A 149 4.59 -7.85 15.86
N ASP A 150 3.55 -7.44 15.15
CA ASP A 150 2.29 -8.15 14.96
C ASP A 150 2.09 -8.66 13.52
N VAL A 151 3.18 -8.93 12.80
CA VAL A 151 3.10 -9.33 11.38
C VAL A 151 2.50 -10.72 11.17
N GLU A 152 2.60 -11.60 12.16
CA GLU A 152 2.04 -12.94 12.08
C GLU A 152 0.51 -12.89 12.15
N GLN A 153 -0.11 -13.55 11.18
CA GLN A 153 -1.56 -13.64 11.06
C GLN A 153 -2.05 -15.03 11.45
N GLU A 154 -3.16 -15.07 12.15
CA GLU A 154 -3.82 -16.32 12.52
C GLU A 154 -4.56 -16.92 11.32
N VAL A 155 -4.51 -18.25 11.23
CA VAL A 155 -5.28 -19.01 10.24
C VAL A 155 -6.57 -19.50 10.88
N PRO A 156 -7.76 -19.22 10.29
CA PRO A 156 -9.01 -19.74 10.80
C PRO A 156 -8.98 -21.28 10.90
N GLU A 157 -9.44 -21.84 12.02
CA GLU A 157 -9.38 -23.30 12.29
C GLU A 157 -9.99 -24.14 11.16
N LYS A 158 -11.12 -23.68 10.59
CA LYS A 158 -11.86 -24.40 9.54
C LYS A 158 -11.26 -24.23 8.15
N LYS A 159 -10.19 -23.44 7.99
CA LYS A 159 -9.60 -23.18 6.68
C LYS A 159 -8.83 -24.40 6.20
N LYS A 160 -9.13 -24.86 4.98
CA LYS A 160 -8.46 -26.01 4.36
C LYS A 160 -6.99 -25.69 4.10
N VAL A 161 -6.16 -26.73 4.05
CA VAL A 161 -4.77 -26.63 3.59
C VAL A 161 -4.78 -26.49 2.08
N GLN A 162 -4.84 -25.26 1.61
CA GLN A 162 -4.88 -24.85 0.20
C GLN A 162 -4.00 -23.62 -0.01
N GLY A 163 -3.87 -23.22 -1.25
CA GLY A 163 -2.99 -22.12 -1.67
C GLY A 163 -1.62 -22.63 -2.09
N TYR A 164 -1.00 -21.91 -2.99
CA TYR A 164 0.30 -22.24 -3.54
C TYR A 164 1.15 -20.96 -3.59
N VAL A 165 2.39 -21.09 -3.19
CA VAL A 165 3.41 -20.04 -3.30
C VAL A 165 4.63 -20.65 -3.96
N GLU A 166 5.16 -19.97 -4.95
CA GLU A 166 6.39 -20.32 -5.63
C GLU A 166 7.33 -19.12 -5.68
N VAL A 167 8.60 -19.34 -5.39
CA VAL A 167 9.65 -18.33 -5.50
C VAL A 167 10.65 -18.81 -6.56
N ARG A 168 10.82 -18.03 -7.61
CA ARG A 168 11.78 -18.30 -8.68
C ARG A 168 12.90 -17.27 -8.63
N LEU A 169 14.11 -17.70 -8.36
CA LEU A 169 15.30 -16.85 -8.37
C LEU A 169 16.01 -16.98 -9.70
N LEU A 170 16.14 -15.87 -10.40
CA LEU A 170 16.93 -15.79 -11.63
C LEU A 170 18.40 -15.59 -11.25
N LYS A 171 19.26 -16.54 -11.65
CA LYS A 171 20.70 -16.38 -11.47
C LYS A 171 21.21 -15.28 -12.42
N THR A 172 21.91 -14.31 -11.89
CA THR A 172 22.83 -13.45 -12.65
C THR A 172 24.03 -14.30 -13.04
N GLN A 173 24.37 -14.35 -14.31
CA GLN A 173 25.69 -14.82 -14.72
C GLN A 173 26.69 -13.73 -14.36
N GLU A 174 27.95 -14.10 -14.07
CA GLU A 174 28.97 -13.25 -13.46
C GLU A 174 29.18 -11.89 -14.14
N GLU A 175 29.56 -10.90 -13.37
CA GLU A 175 29.45 -9.44 -13.45
C GLU A 175 30.09 -8.69 -14.63
N ASP A 176 30.43 -9.28 -15.79
CA ASP A 176 31.30 -8.62 -16.75
C ASP A 176 30.69 -8.19 -18.10
N ASP A 177 29.40 -8.32 -18.36
CA ASP A 177 28.80 -7.91 -19.63
C ASP A 177 27.63 -6.93 -19.48
N GLU A 178 27.74 -5.72 -20.07
CA GLU A 178 26.65 -4.76 -20.22
C GLU A 178 25.42 -5.35 -20.96
N ASN A 179 25.60 -6.38 -21.75
CA ASN A 179 24.55 -7.17 -22.40
C ASN A 179 23.73 -8.04 -21.41
N ASP A 180 24.19 -8.24 -20.19
CA ASP A 180 23.56 -9.15 -19.23
C ASP A 180 22.33 -8.53 -18.56
N ALA A 181 22.23 -7.20 -18.47
CA ALA A 181 21.06 -6.51 -17.92
C ALA A 181 19.84 -6.62 -18.86
N GLU A 182 20.04 -6.40 -20.16
CA GLU A 182 19.00 -6.52 -21.20
C GLU A 182 18.52 -7.98 -21.32
N ASN A 183 19.44 -8.93 -21.27
CA ASN A 183 19.15 -10.36 -21.26
C ASN A 183 18.37 -10.82 -20.02
N LYS A 184 18.56 -10.16 -18.87
CA LYS A 184 17.86 -10.46 -17.61
C LYS A 184 16.41 -9.95 -17.62
N GLU A 185 16.17 -8.76 -18.14
CA GLU A 185 14.82 -8.20 -18.28
C GLU A 185 14.00 -9.04 -19.25
N ASP A 186 14.54 -9.42 -20.39
CA ASP A 186 13.89 -10.30 -21.37
C ASP A 186 13.54 -11.67 -20.77
N ARG A 187 14.47 -12.27 -20.02
CA ARG A 187 14.21 -13.56 -19.34
C ARG A 187 13.14 -13.46 -18.28
N MET A 188 13.07 -12.34 -17.57
CA MET A 188 12.00 -12.09 -16.58
C MET A 188 10.64 -11.97 -17.27
N MET A 189 10.55 -11.22 -18.38
CA MET A 189 9.32 -11.06 -19.15
C MET A 189 8.87 -12.38 -19.78
N GLN A 190 9.79 -13.14 -20.32
CA GLN A 190 9.53 -14.49 -20.86
C GLN A 190 8.99 -15.43 -19.76
N LEU A 191 9.59 -15.43 -18.57
CA LEU A 191 9.14 -16.25 -17.45
C LEU A 191 7.75 -15.81 -16.95
N CYS A 192 7.49 -14.51 -16.96
CA CYS A 192 6.18 -13.95 -16.63
C CYS A 192 5.12 -14.45 -17.59
N LEU A 193 5.35 -14.36 -18.90
CA LEU A 193 4.44 -14.86 -19.93
C LEU A 193 4.24 -16.37 -19.81
N GLN A 194 5.32 -17.14 -19.67
CA GLN A 194 5.23 -18.58 -19.46
C GLN A 194 4.37 -18.92 -18.23
N THR A 195 4.50 -18.17 -17.14
CA THR A 195 3.69 -18.39 -15.93
C THR A 195 2.21 -18.13 -16.18
N VAL A 196 1.87 -17.09 -16.96
CA VAL A 196 0.48 -16.82 -17.37
C VAL A 196 -0.07 -17.96 -18.25
N ASP A 197 0.73 -18.46 -19.19
CA ASP A 197 0.37 -19.60 -20.04
C ASP A 197 0.10 -20.86 -19.21
N GLU A 198 0.99 -21.17 -18.27
CA GLU A 198 0.84 -22.33 -17.35
C GLU A 198 -0.44 -22.22 -16.51
N LEU A 199 -0.73 -21.04 -15.98
CA LEU A 199 -1.95 -20.81 -15.19
C LEU A 199 -3.21 -20.92 -16.04
N THR A 200 -3.20 -20.35 -17.23
CA THR A 200 -4.33 -20.39 -18.17
C THR A 200 -4.59 -21.82 -18.66
N ALA A 201 -3.52 -22.57 -18.95
CA ALA A 201 -3.63 -23.98 -19.31
C ALA A 201 -4.22 -24.85 -18.17
N ARG A 202 -4.03 -24.44 -16.91
CA ARG A 202 -4.67 -25.06 -15.73
C ARG A 202 -6.11 -24.59 -15.49
N GLY A 203 -6.65 -23.71 -16.34
CA GLY A 203 -8.02 -23.21 -16.27
C GLY A 203 -8.20 -21.97 -15.40
N VAL A 204 -7.13 -21.26 -15.05
CA VAL A 204 -7.24 -19.98 -14.36
C VAL A 204 -7.65 -18.90 -15.38
N PRO A 205 -8.79 -18.22 -15.20
CA PRO A 205 -9.20 -17.16 -16.10
C PRO A 205 -8.23 -15.97 -16.04
N THR A 206 -7.90 -15.36 -17.17
CA THR A 206 -6.93 -14.25 -17.27
C THR A 206 -7.30 -13.06 -16.39
N HIS A 207 -8.60 -12.74 -16.25
CA HIS A 207 -9.07 -11.65 -15.38
C HIS A 207 -8.85 -11.90 -13.88
N ARG A 208 -8.39 -13.08 -13.49
CA ARG A 208 -7.99 -13.42 -12.11
C ARG A 208 -6.48 -13.44 -11.91
N ILE A 209 -5.72 -13.12 -12.93
CA ILE A 209 -4.26 -13.06 -12.86
C ILE A 209 -3.87 -11.59 -12.75
N ALA A 210 -3.08 -11.25 -11.73
CA ALA A 210 -2.51 -9.93 -11.56
C ALA A 210 -0.98 -10.01 -11.49
N ILE A 211 -0.29 -9.12 -12.20
CA ILE A 211 1.16 -8.98 -12.18
C ILE A 211 1.49 -7.72 -11.39
N LEU A 212 2.21 -7.87 -10.29
CA LEU A 212 2.66 -6.75 -9.46
C LEU A 212 4.14 -6.49 -9.70
N VAL A 213 4.49 -5.22 -9.89
CA VAL A 213 5.85 -4.78 -10.15
C VAL A 213 6.26 -3.65 -9.24
N ARG A 214 7.56 -3.46 -9.07
CA ARG A 214 8.10 -2.41 -8.18
C ARG A 214 8.01 -1.02 -8.80
N ASN A 215 8.17 -0.88 -10.12
CA ASN A 215 8.25 0.39 -10.83
C ASN A 215 7.25 0.45 -11.99
N ASN A 216 6.67 1.63 -12.23
CA ASN A 216 5.70 1.85 -13.31
C ASN A 216 6.30 1.60 -14.71
N ARG A 217 7.60 1.88 -14.90
CA ARG A 217 8.28 1.59 -16.17
C ARG A 217 8.19 0.11 -16.54
N THR A 218 8.39 -0.78 -15.59
CA THR A 218 8.30 -2.23 -15.81
C THR A 218 6.90 -2.66 -16.28
N ILE A 219 5.84 -1.92 -15.93
CA ILE A 219 4.48 -2.18 -16.45
C ILE A 219 4.44 -2.00 -17.96
N GLN A 220 5.06 -0.92 -18.46
CA GLN A 220 5.09 -0.61 -19.89
C GLN A 220 5.90 -1.65 -20.66
N ASP A 221 7.03 -2.06 -20.12
CA ASP A 221 7.92 -3.06 -20.73
C ASP A 221 7.22 -4.43 -20.80
N ILE A 222 6.56 -4.87 -19.71
CA ILE A 222 5.76 -6.10 -19.70
C ILE A 222 4.57 -6.01 -20.69
N ALA A 223 3.88 -4.87 -20.73
CA ALA A 223 2.76 -4.70 -21.64
C ALA A 223 3.20 -4.77 -23.10
N ALA A 224 4.32 -4.13 -23.46
CA ALA A 224 4.88 -4.19 -24.80
C ALA A 224 5.28 -5.63 -25.16
N TYR A 225 5.94 -6.33 -24.25
CA TYR A 225 6.36 -7.72 -24.47
C TYR A 225 5.15 -8.65 -24.67
N PHE A 226 4.11 -8.52 -23.85
CA PHE A 226 2.89 -9.33 -23.98
C PHE A 226 2.15 -9.04 -25.29
N MET A 227 2.07 -7.78 -25.72
CA MET A 227 1.46 -7.40 -27.00
C MET A 227 2.19 -7.98 -28.20
N GLU A 228 3.51 -8.13 -28.12
CA GLU A 228 4.33 -8.67 -29.21
C GLU A 228 4.34 -10.21 -29.24
N HIS A 229 4.26 -10.86 -28.08
CA HIS A 229 4.50 -12.31 -27.96
C HIS A 229 3.26 -13.12 -27.57
N SER A 230 2.09 -12.49 -27.39
CA SER A 230 0.87 -13.18 -26.99
C SER A 230 -0.41 -12.45 -27.46
N ASP A 231 -1.54 -13.13 -27.36
CA ASP A 231 -2.88 -12.56 -27.59
C ASP A 231 -3.57 -12.13 -26.27
N TYR A 232 -2.84 -12.06 -25.15
CA TYR A 232 -3.42 -11.65 -23.87
C TYR A 232 -3.65 -10.15 -23.82
N GLU A 233 -4.87 -9.75 -23.46
CA GLU A 233 -5.21 -8.36 -23.18
C GLU A 233 -4.76 -8.00 -21.75
N MET A 234 -3.92 -6.97 -21.63
CA MET A 234 -3.52 -6.40 -20.36
C MET A 234 -4.34 -5.17 -20.02
N VAL A 235 -4.72 -5.03 -18.75
CA VAL A 235 -5.42 -3.84 -18.23
C VAL A 235 -4.54 -3.16 -17.22
N SER A 236 -4.14 -1.92 -17.51
CA SER A 236 -3.36 -1.08 -16.58
C SER A 236 -3.52 0.40 -16.99
N ASP A 237 -3.71 1.26 -15.99
CA ASP A 237 -3.77 2.71 -16.23
C ASP A 237 -2.42 3.29 -16.69
N GLU A 238 -1.30 2.66 -16.31
CA GLU A 238 0.05 3.13 -16.67
C GLU A 238 0.55 2.58 -18.02
N ALA A 239 0.13 1.37 -18.41
CA ALA A 239 0.60 0.72 -19.64
C ALA A 239 0.16 1.47 -20.91
N PHE A 240 -0.99 2.13 -20.88
CA PHE A 240 -1.63 2.77 -22.04
C PHE A 240 -1.58 4.30 -21.99
N ARG A 241 -0.69 4.88 -21.20
CA ARG A 241 -0.48 6.33 -21.23
C ARG A 241 0.12 6.76 -22.57
N LEU A 242 -0.48 7.78 -23.18
CA LEU A 242 -0.01 8.31 -24.47
C LEU A 242 1.45 8.80 -24.41
N ASP A 243 1.87 9.32 -23.27
CA ASP A 243 3.25 9.80 -23.04
C ASP A 243 4.27 8.65 -22.86
N ALA A 244 3.82 7.41 -22.68
CA ALA A 244 4.67 6.22 -22.68
C ALA A 244 5.11 5.81 -24.09
N SER A 245 4.34 6.16 -25.13
CA SER A 245 4.69 5.82 -26.51
C SER A 245 5.87 6.64 -27.02
N GLN A 246 6.95 5.95 -27.43
CA GLN A 246 8.13 6.58 -28.00
C GLN A 246 7.80 7.39 -29.29
N ALA A 247 6.87 6.92 -30.09
CA ALA A 247 6.38 7.62 -31.28
C ALA A 247 5.67 8.94 -30.91
N VAL A 248 4.86 8.94 -29.86
CA VAL A 248 4.18 10.14 -29.35
C VAL A 248 5.20 11.14 -28.78
N GLN A 249 6.21 10.66 -28.03
CA GLN A 249 7.27 11.53 -27.50
C GLN A 249 8.07 12.19 -28.63
N ILE A 250 8.41 11.46 -29.69
CA ILE A 250 9.08 12.00 -30.87
C ILE A 250 8.22 13.07 -31.53
N LEU A 251 6.93 12.82 -31.75
CA LEU A 251 6.00 13.77 -32.35
C LEU A 251 5.86 15.05 -31.49
N ILE A 252 5.69 14.90 -30.17
CA ILE A 252 5.58 16.05 -29.25
C ILE A 252 6.90 16.87 -29.24
N THR A 253 8.03 16.18 -29.27
CA THR A 253 9.35 16.84 -29.30
C THR A 253 9.61 17.58 -30.62
N ALA A 254 9.12 17.03 -31.72
CA ALA A 254 9.22 17.67 -33.05
C ALA A 254 8.28 18.88 -33.22
N LEU A 255 7.21 18.98 -32.41
CA LEU A 255 6.25 20.08 -32.42
C LEU A 255 6.61 21.23 -31.45
N LYS A 256 7.61 21.06 -30.59
CA LYS A 256 8.21 22.10 -29.73
C LYS A 256 9.32 22.83 -30.44
#